data_92ee62232b029abcdb2c71329440572b
#
_entry.id   92ee62232b029abcdb2c71329440572b
#
_cell.length_a   1.000
_cell.length_b   1.000
_cell.length_c   1.000
_cell.angle_alpha   90.00
_cell.angle_beta   90.00
_cell.angle_gamma   90.00
#
_symmetry.space_group_name_H-M   'P 1'
#
loop_
_entity.id
_entity.type
_entity.pdbx_description
1 polymer ?
#
loop_
_entity_poly.entity_id
_entity_poly.type
_entity_poly.pdbx_seq_one_letter_code
_entity_poly.pdbx_strand_id
1 'polypeptide(L)'
;METTKNEMPSYAKAFFYKLSKYLDNKFYFYGSIQRNDYFPKSSDIDADLFTDNEQSTILKLQNFLGVKKYQFRRFVYKLHKTNKIVRGHKIKYIDADNNFITEISIYNEKDKDNVLIEHNSKNILPFYISFFLIILKTFYYNLGIISNTTYTYYKKILMNYMIEGEDVEFVGIDILEPAHYK
;
A
#
# COMPACT_ATOMS: atom_id res chain seq x y z
N MET A 1 10.94 5.88 -12.13
CA MET A 1 9.95 4.94 -11.61
C MET A 1 10.60 3.57 -11.56
N GLU A 2 10.31 2.80 -10.51
CA GLU A 2 10.73 1.40 -10.43
C GLU A 2 9.89 0.53 -11.38
N THR A 3 10.45 -0.58 -11.84
CA THR A 3 9.73 -1.55 -12.68
C THR A 3 8.78 -2.37 -11.82
N THR A 4 7.58 -2.63 -12.33
CA THR A 4 6.61 -3.54 -11.71
C THR A 4 6.59 -4.86 -12.45
N LYS A 5 6.30 -5.97 -11.74
CA LYS A 5 6.17 -7.30 -12.36
C LYS A 5 4.98 -7.35 -13.32
N ASN A 6 3.86 -6.78 -12.91
CA ASN A 6 2.68 -6.68 -13.76
C ASN A 6 2.62 -5.31 -14.44
N GLU A 7 2.05 -5.26 -15.61
CA GLU A 7 1.86 -4.00 -16.33
C GLU A 7 0.85 -3.11 -15.59
N MET A 8 1.27 -1.88 -15.34
CA MET A 8 0.43 -0.86 -14.74
C MET A 8 -0.48 -0.26 -15.82
N PRO A 9 -1.78 -0.04 -15.55
CA PRO A 9 -2.65 0.68 -16.47
C PRO A 9 -2.05 2.03 -16.89
N SER A 10 -2.26 2.42 -18.14
CA SER A 10 -1.62 3.62 -18.73
C SER A 10 -1.90 4.90 -17.95
N TYR A 11 -3.12 5.08 -17.45
CA TYR A 11 -3.51 6.21 -16.61
C TYR A 11 -2.76 6.21 -15.26
N ALA A 12 -2.63 5.06 -14.61
CA ALA A 12 -1.88 4.94 -13.36
C ALA A 12 -0.39 5.20 -13.57
N LYS A 13 0.17 4.69 -14.67
CA LYS A 13 1.56 4.97 -15.09
C LYS A 13 1.79 6.47 -15.30
N ALA A 14 0.87 7.14 -15.99
CA ALA A 14 0.93 8.59 -16.20
C ALA A 14 0.81 9.38 -14.89
N PHE A 15 -0.08 8.95 -13.99
CA PHE A 15 -0.25 9.53 -12.66
C PHE A 15 1.06 9.47 -11.86
N PHE A 16 1.64 8.29 -11.68
CA PHE A 16 2.88 8.13 -10.92
C PHE A 16 4.08 8.83 -11.58
N TYR A 17 4.12 8.88 -12.90
CA TYR A 17 5.16 9.63 -13.61
C TYR A 17 5.09 11.13 -13.32
N LYS A 18 3.89 11.74 -13.39
CA LYS A 18 3.66 13.15 -13.06
C LYS A 18 3.98 13.43 -11.60
N LEU A 19 3.51 12.57 -10.70
CA LEU A 19 3.70 12.72 -9.27
C LEU A 19 5.18 12.56 -8.87
N SER A 20 5.89 11.60 -9.44
CA SER A 20 7.34 11.42 -9.23
C SER A 20 8.14 12.65 -9.67
N LYS A 21 7.81 13.22 -10.83
CA LYS A 21 8.43 14.47 -11.29
C LYS A 21 8.13 15.66 -10.38
N TYR A 22 6.88 15.79 -9.92
CA TYR A 22 6.47 16.89 -9.05
C TYR A 22 7.14 16.85 -7.68
N LEU A 23 7.30 15.64 -7.13
CA LEU A 23 7.94 15.42 -5.83
C LEU A 23 9.48 15.44 -5.92
N ASP A 24 10.03 15.28 -7.13
CA ASP A 24 11.44 14.97 -7.36
C ASP A 24 11.89 13.77 -6.54
N ASN A 25 11.07 12.70 -6.57
CA ASN A 25 11.33 11.51 -5.76
C ASN A 25 10.85 10.24 -6.49
N LYS A 26 11.41 9.09 -6.10
CA LYS A 26 11.14 7.78 -6.69
C LYS A 26 10.10 7.02 -5.89
N PHE A 27 9.12 6.41 -6.59
CA PHE A 27 8.18 5.46 -6.00
C PHE A 27 8.69 4.04 -6.10
N TYR A 28 8.46 3.26 -5.04
CA TYR A 28 8.77 1.84 -4.91
C TYR A 28 7.46 1.09 -4.79
N PHE A 29 7.15 0.24 -5.77
CA PHE A 29 5.87 -0.47 -5.81
C PHE A 29 5.97 -1.81 -5.11
N TYR A 30 4.93 -2.16 -4.35
CA TYR A 30 4.84 -3.42 -3.63
C TYR A 30 3.41 -4.00 -3.71
N GLY A 31 3.16 -5.08 -2.98
CA GLY A 31 1.83 -5.67 -2.92
C GLY A 31 1.45 -6.44 -4.18
N SER A 32 0.17 -6.41 -4.54
CA SER A 32 -0.36 -7.27 -5.61
C SER A 32 0.24 -6.98 -6.98
N ILE A 33 0.62 -5.74 -7.28
CA ILE A 33 1.24 -5.37 -8.57
C ILE A 33 2.58 -6.07 -8.82
N GLN A 34 3.24 -6.53 -7.74
CA GLN A 34 4.48 -7.31 -7.81
C GLN A 34 4.24 -8.83 -7.76
N ARG A 35 2.97 -9.29 -7.74
CA ARG A 35 2.58 -10.69 -7.58
C ARG A 35 1.66 -11.18 -8.69
N ASN A 36 1.42 -12.50 -8.74
CA ASN A 36 0.55 -13.12 -9.73
C ASN A 36 -0.96 -12.88 -9.48
N ASP A 37 -1.32 -12.42 -8.28
CA ASP A 37 -2.71 -12.13 -7.88
C ASP A 37 -3.14 -10.68 -8.17
N TYR A 38 -2.48 -9.98 -9.10
CA TYR A 38 -2.84 -8.64 -9.52
C TYR A 38 -4.01 -8.64 -10.51
N PHE A 39 -4.99 -7.77 -10.27
CA PHE A 39 -6.14 -7.52 -11.13
C PHE A 39 -6.10 -6.06 -11.61
N PRO A 40 -5.68 -5.79 -12.86
CA PRO A 40 -5.29 -4.43 -13.31
C PRO A 40 -6.33 -3.33 -13.15
N LYS A 41 -7.64 -3.68 -13.15
CA LYS A 41 -8.73 -2.70 -13.04
C LYS A 41 -9.36 -2.64 -11.65
N SER A 42 -8.96 -3.52 -10.74
CA SER A 42 -9.67 -3.71 -9.47
C SER A 42 -8.74 -3.74 -8.26
N SER A 43 -7.47 -4.12 -8.45
CA SER A 43 -6.50 -4.10 -7.35
C SER A 43 -5.97 -2.69 -7.14
N ASP A 44 -5.88 -2.29 -5.88
CA ASP A 44 -5.15 -1.09 -5.47
C ASP A 44 -3.68 -1.21 -5.90
N ILE A 45 -3.05 -0.08 -6.17
CA ILE A 45 -1.60 0.00 -6.40
C ILE A 45 -0.96 0.58 -5.16
N ASP A 46 -0.15 -0.24 -4.50
CA ASP A 46 0.57 0.12 -3.29
C ASP A 46 1.95 0.65 -3.65
N ALA A 47 2.32 1.81 -3.09
CA ALA A 47 3.59 2.46 -3.38
C ALA A 47 4.21 3.09 -2.13
N ASP A 48 5.51 2.91 -1.96
CA ASP A 48 6.30 3.56 -0.92
C ASP A 48 7.06 4.76 -1.48
N LEU A 49 7.19 5.75 -0.63
CA LEU A 49 7.97 6.95 -0.85
C LEU A 49 8.90 7.16 0.35
N PHE A 50 10.18 7.35 0.11
CA PHE A 50 11.18 7.58 1.15
C PHE A 50 11.67 9.02 1.07
N THR A 51 11.80 9.68 2.22
CA THR A 51 12.17 11.11 2.28
C THR A 51 12.75 11.48 3.64
N ASP A 52 13.69 12.40 3.65
CA ASP A 52 14.21 12.97 4.90
C ASP A 52 13.27 14.03 5.50
N ASN A 53 12.32 14.55 4.72
CA ASN A 53 11.36 15.55 5.14
C ASN A 53 9.93 15.15 4.85
N GLU A 54 9.37 14.31 5.73
CA GLU A 54 8.01 13.79 5.62
C GLU A 54 6.96 14.91 5.55
N GLN A 55 7.10 15.97 6.37
CA GLN A 55 6.11 17.06 6.40
C GLN A 55 6.07 17.84 5.10
N SER A 56 7.22 18.15 4.51
CA SER A 56 7.28 18.80 3.19
C SER A 56 6.68 17.91 2.10
N THR A 57 6.97 16.62 2.14
CA THR A 57 6.44 15.64 1.18
C THR A 57 4.93 15.50 1.29
N ILE A 58 4.40 15.45 2.51
CA ILE A 58 2.95 15.45 2.76
C ILE A 58 2.29 16.71 2.18
N LEU A 59 2.87 17.89 2.43
CA LEU A 59 2.33 19.15 1.89
C LEU A 59 2.32 19.16 0.36
N LYS A 60 3.40 18.71 -0.28
CA LYS A 60 3.44 18.56 -1.74
C LYS A 60 2.38 17.58 -2.25
N LEU A 61 2.23 16.42 -1.59
CA LEU A 61 1.19 15.45 -1.93
C LEU A 61 -0.22 16.03 -1.77
N GLN A 62 -0.48 16.78 -0.69
CA GLN A 62 -1.76 17.47 -0.51
C GLN A 62 -2.09 18.40 -1.69
N ASN A 63 -1.11 19.22 -2.10
CA ASN A 63 -1.29 20.15 -3.22
C ASN A 63 -1.50 19.42 -4.54
N PHE A 64 -0.74 18.35 -4.81
CA PHE A 64 -0.86 17.60 -6.06
C PHE A 64 -2.18 16.82 -6.16
N LEU A 65 -2.59 16.17 -5.07
CA LEU A 65 -3.77 15.30 -5.03
C LEU A 65 -5.07 16.07 -4.74
N GLY A 66 -4.98 17.35 -4.36
CA GLY A 66 -6.16 18.13 -3.93
C GLY A 66 -6.81 17.64 -2.62
N VAL A 67 -6.02 16.99 -1.75
CA VAL A 67 -6.51 16.34 -0.53
C VAL A 67 -6.18 17.15 0.73
N LYS A 68 -6.92 16.88 1.82
CA LYS A 68 -6.69 17.57 3.10
C LYS A 68 -5.73 16.76 3.99
N LYS A 69 -5.03 17.47 4.91
CA LYS A 69 -4.02 16.89 5.80
C LYS A 69 -4.55 15.72 6.64
N TYR A 70 -5.77 15.78 7.10
CA TYR A 70 -6.38 14.74 7.94
C TYR A 70 -6.59 13.39 7.20
N GLN A 71 -6.48 13.38 5.89
CA GLN A 71 -6.55 12.14 5.10
C GLN A 71 -5.25 11.32 5.16
N PHE A 72 -4.16 11.95 5.61
CA PHE A 72 -2.91 11.25 5.89
C PHE A 72 -2.95 10.65 7.29
N ARG A 73 -2.97 9.32 7.36
CA ARG A 73 -2.96 8.58 8.62
C ARG A 73 -1.54 8.26 9.03
N ARG A 74 -1.23 8.48 10.32
CA ARG A 74 0.03 7.99 10.88
C ARG A 74 -0.07 6.51 11.14
N PHE A 75 1.04 5.79 10.98
CA PHE A 75 1.12 4.40 11.34
C PHE A 75 2.46 4.08 12.00
N VAL A 76 2.46 3.02 12.78
CA VAL A 76 3.64 2.38 13.33
C VAL A 76 3.58 0.93 12.90
N TYR A 77 4.68 0.42 12.36
CA TYR A 77 4.73 -0.93 11.83
C TYR A 77 5.99 -1.65 12.30
N LYS A 78 5.83 -2.87 12.84
CA LYS A 78 6.94 -3.75 13.17
C LYS A 78 7.29 -4.60 11.94
N LEU A 79 8.51 -4.45 11.44
CA LEU A 79 9.03 -5.24 10.33
C LEU A 79 9.45 -6.62 10.85
N HIS A 80 8.90 -7.70 10.26
CA HIS A 80 9.16 -9.07 10.73
C HIS A 80 10.56 -9.55 10.37
N LYS A 81 11.04 -9.22 9.17
CA LYS A 81 12.35 -9.68 8.69
C LYS A 81 13.52 -9.03 9.43
N THR A 82 13.39 -7.80 9.86
CA THR A 82 14.45 -7.05 10.51
C THR A 82 14.17 -6.78 11.99
N ASN A 83 12.98 -7.13 12.48
CA ASN A 83 12.49 -6.87 13.83
C ASN A 83 12.58 -5.40 14.26
N LYS A 84 12.56 -4.48 13.30
CA LYS A 84 12.59 -3.04 13.52
C LYS A 84 11.19 -2.45 13.54
N ILE A 85 11.01 -1.40 14.32
CA ILE A 85 9.80 -0.59 14.33
C ILE A 85 10.04 0.62 13.45
N VAL A 86 9.21 0.77 12.42
CA VAL A 86 9.20 1.92 11.52
C VAL A 86 7.94 2.74 11.70
N ARG A 87 8.02 4.03 11.40
CA ARG A 87 6.90 4.96 11.46
C ARG A 87 6.74 5.62 10.12
N GLY A 88 5.53 6.02 9.81
CA GLY A 88 5.28 6.72 8.56
C GLY A 88 3.88 7.32 8.51
N HIS A 89 3.57 7.84 7.33
CA HIS A 89 2.25 8.35 7.00
C HIS A 89 1.76 7.65 5.75
N LYS A 90 0.46 7.41 5.66
CA LYS A 90 -0.14 6.84 4.46
C LYS A 90 -1.40 7.57 4.06
N ILE A 91 -1.64 7.58 2.76
CA ILE A 91 -2.87 8.08 2.17
C ILE A 91 -3.41 7.08 1.18
N LYS A 92 -4.72 6.84 1.25
CA LYS A 92 -5.47 6.15 0.20
C LYS A 92 -6.08 7.22 -0.71
N TYR A 93 -5.70 7.21 -1.98
CA TYR A 93 -6.20 8.12 -3.00
C TYR A 93 -7.06 7.35 -4.01
N ILE A 94 -8.19 7.93 -4.35
CA ILE A 94 -9.15 7.38 -5.30
C ILE A 94 -9.30 8.40 -6.43
N ASP A 95 -8.92 8.01 -7.64
CA ASP A 95 -9.22 8.74 -8.86
C ASP A 95 -10.51 8.15 -9.46
N ALA A 96 -11.61 8.84 -9.22
CA ALA A 96 -12.93 8.38 -9.66
C ALA A 96 -13.08 8.38 -11.20
N ASP A 97 -12.40 9.31 -11.88
CA ASP A 97 -12.48 9.45 -13.34
C ASP A 97 -11.86 8.26 -14.05
N ASN A 98 -10.77 7.71 -13.50
CA ASN A 98 -10.05 6.58 -14.06
C ASN A 98 -10.33 5.26 -13.35
N ASN A 99 -11.22 5.25 -12.34
CA ASN A 99 -11.49 4.10 -11.48
C ASN A 99 -10.19 3.48 -10.93
N PHE A 100 -9.32 4.34 -10.38
CA PHE A 100 -7.98 3.99 -9.94
C PHE A 100 -7.82 4.27 -8.46
N ILE A 101 -7.31 3.28 -7.74
CA ILE A 101 -7.05 3.37 -6.30
C ILE A 101 -5.57 3.13 -6.04
N THR A 102 -4.97 3.99 -5.24
CA THR A 102 -3.59 3.80 -4.76
C THR A 102 -3.50 4.09 -3.27
N GLU A 103 -2.66 3.31 -2.58
CA GLU A 103 -2.20 3.61 -1.23
C GLU A 103 -0.73 4.02 -1.31
N ILE A 104 -0.42 5.24 -0.88
CA ILE A 104 0.95 5.77 -0.85
C ILE A 104 1.39 5.84 0.60
N SER A 105 2.44 5.10 0.94
CA SER A 105 3.09 5.12 2.25
C SER A 105 4.35 5.98 2.19
N ILE A 106 4.52 6.86 3.16
CA ILE A 106 5.65 7.79 3.27
C ILE A 106 6.46 7.39 4.50
N TYR A 107 7.73 7.08 4.28
CA TYR A 107 8.68 6.69 5.31
C TYR A 107 9.86 7.65 5.35
N ASN A 108 10.59 7.64 6.46
CA ASN A 108 11.88 8.29 6.53
C ASN A 108 12.91 7.52 5.67
N GLU A 109 13.82 8.24 4.99
CA GLU A 109 14.84 7.63 4.11
C GLU A 109 15.72 6.62 4.84
N LYS A 110 16.00 6.83 6.15
CA LYS A 110 16.77 5.89 6.98
C LYS A 110 16.15 4.50 7.13
N ASP A 111 14.83 4.38 6.95
CA ASP A 111 14.09 3.13 7.11
C ASP A 111 13.95 2.34 5.80
N LYS A 112 14.38 2.93 4.68
CA LYS A 112 14.20 2.44 3.31
C LYS A 112 14.63 0.99 3.12
N ASP A 113 15.87 0.67 3.43
CA ASP A 113 16.40 -0.68 3.18
C ASP A 113 15.61 -1.74 3.95
N ASN A 114 15.24 -1.44 5.19
CA ASN A 114 14.48 -2.36 6.04
C ASN A 114 13.05 -2.57 5.50
N VAL A 115 12.38 -1.49 5.07
CA VAL A 115 11.03 -1.56 4.48
C VAL A 115 11.06 -2.32 3.16
N LEU A 116 12.05 -2.07 2.30
CA LEU A 116 12.18 -2.77 1.03
C LEU A 116 12.47 -4.26 1.21
N ILE A 117 13.29 -4.65 2.19
CA ILE A 117 13.51 -6.07 2.55
C ILE A 117 12.19 -6.73 2.93
N GLU A 118 11.39 -6.08 3.80
CA GLU A 118 10.09 -6.58 4.22
C GLU A 118 9.12 -6.75 3.04
N HIS A 119 8.98 -5.72 2.20
CA HIS A 119 8.06 -5.76 1.07
C HIS A 119 8.50 -6.76 0.00
N ASN A 120 9.80 -6.84 -0.30
CA ASN A 120 10.32 -7.80 -1.25
C ASN A 120 10.12 -9.26 -0.80
N SER A 121 10.21 -9.52 0.50
CA SER A 121 9.94 -10.87 1.03
C SER A 121 8.49 -11.32 0.80
N LYS A 122 7.55 -10.37 0.68
CA LYS A 122 6.12 -10.61 0.43
C LYS A 122 5.74 -10.66 -1.05
N ASN A 123 6.68 -10.41 -1.96
CA ASN A 123 6.44 -10.48 -3.39
C ASN A 123 6.42 -11.92 -3.92
N ILE A 124 7.06 -12.85 -3.21
CA ILE A 124 7.12 -14.27 -3.59
C ILE A 124 6.17 -15.03 -2.68
N LEU A 125 5.00 -15.37 -3.20
CA LEU A 125 4.01 -16.21 -2.50
C LEU A 125 4.17 -17.66 -2.88
N PRO A 126 3.96 -18.62 -1.95
CA PRO A 126 3.72 -20.00 -2.29
C PRO A 126 2.59 -20.11 -3.33
N PHE A 127 2.72 -21.05 -4.26
CA PHE A 127 1.79 -21.12 -5.39
C PHE A 127 0.33 -21.32 -4.94
N TYR A 128 0.11 -22.11 -3.88
CA TYR A 128 -1.22 -22.36 -3.33
C TYR A 128 -1.85 -21.11 -2.72
N ILE A 129 -1.06 -20.26 -2.04
CA ILE A 129 -1.55 -18.97 -1.53
C ILE A 129 -1.94 -18.05 -2.69
N SER A 130 -1.09 -17.94 -3.72
CA SER A 130 -1.41 -17.17 -4.92
C SER A 130 -2.71 -17.65 -5.57
N PHE A 131 -2.89 -18.97 -5.67
CA PHE A 131 -4.10 -19.58 -6.24
C PHE A 131 -5.35 -19.22 -5.45
N PHE A 132 -5.33 -19.38 -4.12
CA PHE A 132 -6.46 -19.01 -3.27
C PHE A 132 -6.76 -17.51 -3.30
N LEU A 133 -5.73 -16.65 -3.35
CA LEU A 133 -5.93 -15.20 -3.50
C LEU A 133 -6.59 -14.85 -4.84
N ILE A 134 -6.23 -15.52 -5.93
CA ILE A 134 -6.85 -15.31 -7.24
C ILE A 134 -8.33 -15.72 -7.19
N ILE A 135 -8.66 -16.88 -6.61
CA ILE A 135 -10.06 -17.32 -6.43
C ILE A 135 -10.84 -16.31 -5.59
N LEU A 136 -10.29 -15.92 -4.44
CA LEU A 136 -10.94 -14.97 -3.54
C LEU A 136 -11.20 -13.62 -4.22
N LYS A 137 -10.23 -13.11 -4.97
CA LYS A 137 -10.37 -11.87 -5.75
C LYS A 137 -11.36 -12.02 -6.89
N THR A 138 -11.41 -13.16 -7.57
CA THR A 138 -12.41 -13.43 -8.61
C THR A 138 -13.81 -13.39 -8.03
N PHE A 139 -14.06 -14.00 -6.89
CA PHE A 139 -15.34 -13.95 -6.20
C PHE A 139 -15.74 -12.54 -5.76
N TYR A 140 -14.77 -11.74 -5.33
CA TYR A 140 -15.01 -10.38 -4.89
C TYR A 140 -15.18 -9.39 -6.06
N TYR A 141 -14.21 -9.35 -6.99
CA TYR A 141 -14.16 -8.34 -8.04
C TYR A 141 -15.00 -8.68 -9.26
N ASN A 142 -14.99 -9.96 -9.71
CA ASN A 142 -15.62 -10.33 -10.98
C ASN A 142 -17.04 -10.81 -10.78
N LEU A 143 -17.29 -11.61 -9.74
CA LEU A 143 -18.61 -12.21 -9.50
C LEU A 143 -19.46 -11.40 -8.49
N GLY A 144 -18.84 -10.58 -7.65
CA GLY A 144 -19.55 -9.77 -6.66
C GLY A 144 -20.31 -10.55 -5.59
N ILE A 145 -19.98 -11.84 -5.41
CA ILE A 145 -20.74 -12.76 -4.53
C ILE A 145 -20.30 -12.74 -3.06
N ILE A 146 -19.17 -12.10 -2.75
CA ILE A 146 -18.69 -11.94 -1.38
C ILE A 146 -18.59 -10.48 -1.00
N SER A 147 -18.88 -10.18 0.29
CA SER A 147 -18.78 -8.82 0.82
C SER A 147 -17.33 -8.37 1.00
N ASN A 148 -17.10 -7.05 1.08
CA ASN A 148 -15.78 -6.49 1.39
C ASN A 148 -15.22 -7.00 2.74
N THR A 149 -16.09 -7.16 3.75
CA THR A 149 -15.71 -7.68 5.06
C THR A 149 -15.21 -9.12 4.95
N THR A 150 -15.96 -9.97 4.24
CA THR A 150 -15.59 -11.38 3.99
C THR A 150 -14.29 -11.48 3.21
N TYR A 151 -14.15 -10.68 2.14
CA TYR A 151 -12.94 -10.62 1.33
C TYR A 151 -11.71 -10.23 2.19
N THR A 152 -11.81 -9.15 2.96
CA THR A 152 -10.72 -8.66 3.81
C THR A 152 -10.33 -9.68 4.87
N TYR A 153 -11.30 -10.35 5.48
CA TYR A 153 -11.07 -11.39 6.48
C TYR A 153 -10.26 -12.57 5.92
N TYR A 154 -10.72 -13.18 4.81
CA TYR A 154 -10.00 -14.31 4.20
C TYR A 154 -8.66 -13.89 3.60
N LYS A 155 -8.55 -12.70 3.00
CA LYS A 155 -7.27 -12.16 2.54
C LYS A 155 -6.28 -12.05 3.68
N LYS A 156 -6.71 -11.57 4.85
CA LYS A 156 -5.86 -11.48 6.06
C LYS A 156 -5.40 -12.87 6.51
N ILE A 157 -6.29 -13.85 6.57
CA ILE A 157 -5.92 -15.24 6.93
C ILE A 157 -4.87 -15.80 5.96
N LEU A 158 -5.10 -15.68 4.65
CA LEU A 158 -4.17 -16.19 3.64
C LEU A 158 -2.81 -15.51 3.72
N MET A 159 -2.78 -14.20 3.96
CA MET A 159 -1.54 -13.45 4.10
C MET A 159 -0.82 -13.76 5.40
N ASN A 160 -1.53 -13.96 6.51
CA ASN A 160 -0.94 -14.35 7.80
C ASN A 160 -0.37 -15.77 7.76
N TYR A 161 -1.04 -16.70 7.08
CA TYR A 161 -0.54 -18.07 6.92
C TYR A 161 0.81 -18.14 6.17
N MET A 162 1.09 -17.11 5.39
CA MET A 162 2.35 -16.97 4.66
C MET A 162 3.51 -16.48 5.54
N ILE A 163 3.19 -15.71 6.57
CA ILE A 163 4.17 -15.17 7.53
C ILE A 163 4.23 -16.17 8.69
N GLU A 164 4.70 -17.40 8.40
CA GLU A 164 4.79 -18.53 9.31
C GLU A 164 4.74 -18.17 10.81
N GLY A 165 3.62 -18.54 11.47
CA GLY A 165 3.60 -18.87 12.91
C GLY A 165 3.85 -17.74 13.90
N GLU A 166 4.04 -16.50 13.49
CA GLU A 166 4.13 -15.37 14.41
C GLU A 166 2.85 -14.54 14.33
N ASP A 167 2.21 -14.34 15.49
CA ASP A 167 1.09 -13.44 15.65
C ASP A 167 1.43 -12.05 15.11
N VAL A 168 0.98 -11.78 13.90
CA VAL A 168 1.14 -10.45 13.29
C VAL A 168 0.12 -9.54 13.94
N GLU A 169 0.44 -9.01 15.10
CA GLU A 169 -0.25 -7.83 15.60
C GLU A 169 0.05 -6.67 14.66
N PHE A 170 -0.88 -6.41 13.74
CA PHE A 170 -1.01 -5.10 13.15
C PHE A 170 -1.46 -4.15 14.26
N VAL A 171 -0.52 -3.61 15.01
CA VAL A 171 -0.80 -2.49 15.90
C VAL A 171 -0.94 -1.25 15.01
N GLY A 172 -2.06 -1.18 14.30
CA GLY A 172 -2.56 0.07 13.77
C GLY A 172 -3.00 0.90 14.97
N ILE A 173 -2.12 1.67 15.54
CA ILE A 173 -2.52 2.72 16.45
C ILE A 173 -3.12 3.81 15.55
N ASP A 174 -4.44 3.77 15.37
CA ASP A 174 -5.21 4.95 15.00
C ASP A 174 -5.04 5.93 16.17
N ILE A 175 -4.05 6.79 16.06
CA ILE A 175 -3.92 7.92 16.98
C ILE A 175 -5.11 8.82 16.62
N LEU A 176 -6.17 8.69 17.41
CA LEU A 176 -7.30 9.60 17.40
C LEU A 176 -6.73 11.03 17.46
N GLU A 177 -7.10 11.86 16.50
CA GLU A 177 -6.79 13.29 16.58
C GLU A 177 -7.32 13.83 17.93
N PRO A 178 -6.55 14.70 18.60
CA PRO A 178 -7.08 15.38 19.80
C PRO A 178 -8.37 16.10 19.41
N ALA A 179 -9.43 15.82 20.17
CA ALA A 179 -10.72 16.50 20.00
C ALA A 179 -10.49 18.01 19.89
N HIS A 180 -11.04 18.61 18.84
CA HIS A 180 -11.07 20.05 18.69
C HIS A 180 -11.72 20.67 19.95
N TYR A 181 -10.92 21.30 20.78
CA TYR A 181 -11.46 22.27 21.71
C TYR A 181 -12.03 23.45 20.89
N LYS A 182 -13.33 23.64 21.03
CA LYS A 182 -14.05 24.80 20.50
C LYS A 182 -13.55 26.08 21.17
#